data_c61c98f6398f2601de4cdb62f99f9bcf
#
_entry.id   c61c98f6398f2601de4cdb62f99f9bcf
#
_cell.length_a   1.000
_cell.length_b   1.000
_cell.length_c   1.000
_cell.angle_alpha   90.00
_cell.angle_beta   90.00
_cell.angle_gamma   90.00
#
_symmetry.space_group_name_H-M   'P 1'
#
loop_
_entity.id
_entity.type
_entity.pdbx_description
1 polymer ?
#
loop_
_entity_poly.entity_id
_entity_poly.type
_entity_poly.pdbx_seq_one_letter_code
_entity_poly.pdbx_strand_id
1 'polypeptide(L)'
;MTIISAYACLMLFFLQIAVVLGSWVASILYPELAIRSMFVGESVRWFWSSLADNMSSTLLVWLLLSGAMAELFVGGGLLKAIMSYKQTTDYERMALIVVAWELVAMVIVLFFLAFVPHAVLLSALGTITPNSYLDSFVIMVIVGVCIMSLTYGMVTGRYSTFVDTFSAAATGVATTAPLVIVYLLAAELYSSVVWIFN
;
A
#
# COMPACT_ATOMS: atom_id res chain seq x y z
N MET A 1 4.29 -8.48 -15.56
CA MET A 1 4.58 -8.19 -14.16
C MET A 1 5.12 -9.40 -13.39
N THR A 2 4.46 -10.55 -13.42
CA THR A 2 4.83 -11.77 -12.66
C THR A 2 6.26 -12.27 -12.86
N ILE A 3 6.80 -12.23 -14.08
CA ILE A 3 8.18 -12.69 -14.35
C ILE A 3 9.21 -11.80 -13.65
N ILE A 4 9.06 -10.48 -13.73
CA ILE A 4 9.97 -9.52 -13.09
C ILE A 4 9.90 -9.67 -11.56
N SER A 5 8.69 -9.79 -11.00
CA SER A 5 8.52 -10.00 -9.56
C SER A 5 9.13 -11.31 -9.09
N ALA A 6 9.03 -12.39 -9.89
CA ALA A 6 9.64 -13.68 -9.55
C ALA A 6 11.16 -13.60 -9.48
N TYR A 7 11.81 -12.95 -10.46
CA TYR A 7 13.27 -12.71 -10.41
C TYR A 7 13.67 -11.78 -9.26
N ALA A 8 12.88 -10.76 -8.97
CA ALA A 8 13.12 -9.87 -7.83
C ALA A 8 13.03 -10.64 -6.51
N CYS A 9 12.03 -11.51 -6.33
CA CYS A 9 11.92 -12.36 -5.13
C CYS A 9 13.11 -13.30 -5.00
N LEU A 10 13.54 -13.93 -6.10
CA LEU A 10 14.71 -14.81 -6.09
C LEU A 10 15.98 -14.04 -5.71
N MET A 11 16.17 -12.86 -6.26
CA MET A 11 17.31 -11.99 -5.95
C MET A 11 17.29 -11.57 -4.47
N LEU A 12 16.15 -11.13 -3.93
CA LEU A 12 16.00 -10.76 -2.53
C LEU A 12 16.25 -11.93 -1.59
N PHE A 13 15.78 -13.13 -1.95
CA PHE A 13 16.03 -14.34 -1.17
C PHE A 13 17.53 -14.67 -1.09
N PHE A 14 18.24 -14.64 -2.22
CA PHE A 14 19.70 -14.84 -2.21
C PHE A 14 20.44 -13.72 -1.46
N LEU A 15 19.96 -12.49 -1.57
CA LEU A 15 20.52 -11.36 -0.85
C LEU A 15 20.32 -11.52 0.67
N GLN A 16 19.17 -12.02 1.12
CA GLN A 16 18.93 -12.35 2.52
C GLN A 16 19.92 -13.39 3.03
N ILE A 17 20.17 -14.47 2.26
CA ILE A 17 21.18 -15.47 2.62
C ILE A 17 22.57 -14.83 2.69
N ALA A 18 22.92 -13.98 1.73
CA ALA A 18 24.21 -13.29 1.70
C ALA A 18 24.38 -12.35 2.92
N VAL A 19 23.33 -11.66 3.33
CA VAL A 19 23.34 -10.79 4.53
C VAL A 19 23.54 -11.62 5.79
N VAL A 20 22.84 -12.75 5.94
CA VAL A 20 22.98 -13.64 7.09
C VAL A 20 24.41 -14.20 7.18
N LEU A 21 24.93 -14.76 6.07
CA LEU A 21 26.31 -15.30 6.02
C LEU A 21 27.35 -14.19 6.17
N GLY A 22 27.13 -13.05 5.51
CA GLY A 22 28.04 -11.90 5.56
C GLY A 22 28.16 -11.31 6.96
N SER A 23 27.04 -11.21 7.72
CA SER A 23 27.04 -10.74 9.10
C SER A 23 27.87 -11.66 10.02
N TRP A 24 27.76 -12.98 9.80
CA TRP A 24 28.56 -13.94 10.55
C TRP A 24 30.05 -13.82 10.26
N VAL A 25 30.45 -13.77 8.98
CA VAL A 25 31.83 -13.59 8.59
C VAL A 25 32.38 -12.24 9.06
N ALA A 26 31.61 -11.17 8.92
CA ALA A 26 32.00 -9.84 9.37
C ALA A 26 32.19 -9.76 10.89
N SER A 27 31.36 -10.40 11.68
CA SER A 27 31.49 -10.44 13.14
C SER A 27 32.75 -11.16 13.62
N ILE A 28 33.27 -12.11 12.82
CA ILE A 28 34.51 -12.82 13.13
C ILE A 28 35.74 -12.00 12.71
N LEU A 29 35.69 -11.38 11.49
CA LEU A 29 36.83 -10.66 10.94
C LEU A 29 37.02 -9.28 11.58
N TYR A 30 35.95 -8.64 12.03
CA TYR A 30 35.95 -7.29 12.56
C TYR A 30 35.23 -7.20 13.92
N PRO A 31 35.79 -7.82 14.99
CA PRO A 31 35.16 -7.84 16.31
C PRO A 31 35.04 -6.43 16.92
N GLU A 32 35.82 -5.47 16.43
CA GLU A 32 35.82 -4.07 16.89
C GLU A 32 34.59 -3.26 16.40
N LEU A 33 33.91 -3.71 15.35
CA LEU A 33 32.81 -2.97 14.72
C LEU A 33 31.44 -3.24 15.35
N ALA A 34 31.37 -3.99 16.45
CA ALA A 34 30.10 -4.36 17.14
C ALA A 34 29.00 -4.89 16.21
N ILE A 35 29.40 -5.56 15.10
CA ILE A 35 28.46 -6.16 14.14
C ILE A 35 27.82 -7.39 14.76
N ARG A 36 26.48 -7.42 14.81
CA ARG A 36 25.74 -8.57 15.33
C ARG A 36 25.66 -9.67 14.28
N SER A 37 26.12 -10.87 14.65
CA SER A 37 25.96 -12.04 13.79
C SER A 37 24.53 -12.55 13.80
N MET A 38 23.95 -12.79 12.63
CA MET A 38 22.61 -13.38 12.50
C MET A 38 22.55 -14.88 12.88
N PHE A 39 23.71 -15.55 13.06
CA PHE A 39 23.79 -16.95 13.50
C PHE A 39 23.79 -17.12 15.04
N VAL A 40 23.89 -16.06 15.80
CA VAL A 40 23.81 -16.15 17.27
C VAL A 40 22.36 -16.40 17.67
N GLY A 41 22.14 -17.22 18.69
CA GLY A 41 20.81 -17.64 19.15
C GLY A 41 19.85 -16.50 19.48
N GLU A 42 20.36 -15.35 19.92
CA GLU A 42 19.58 -14.11 20.12
C GLU A 42 19.03 -13.56 18.80
N SER A 43 19.86 -13.44 17.77
CA SER A 43 19.48 -12.95 16.45
C SER A 43 18.51 -13.90 15.72
N VAL A 44 18.73 -15.20 15.85
CA VAL A 44 17.80 -16.22 15.31
C VAL A 44 16.43 -16.12 16.00
N ARG A 45 16.41 -15.90 17.32
CA ARG A 45 15.17 -15.72 18.07
C ARG A 45 14.47 -14.42 17.65
N TRP A 46 15.21 -13.34 17.53
CA TRP A 46 14.68 -12.05 17.05
C TRP A 46 14.08 -12.21 15.65
N PHE A 47 14.79 -12.82 14.72
CA PHE A 47 14.31 -13.01 13.34
C PHE A 47 12.91 -13.65 13.30
N TRP A 48 12.73 -14.74 14.05
CA TRP A 48 11.43 -15.44 14.06
C TRP A 48 10.36 -14.72 14.89
N SER A 49 10.72 -14.07 15.99
CA SER A 49 9.75 -13.38 16.84
C SER A 49 9.27 -12.06 16.24
N SER A 50 10.13 -11.37 15.50
CA SER A 50 9.83 -10.05 14.90
C SER A 50 9.38 -10.14 13.45
N LEU A 51 9.30 -11.32 12.85
CA LEU A 51 8.97 -11.51 11.43
C LEU A 51 7.65 -10.82 11.05
N ALA A 52 6.61 -10.99 11.85
CA ALA A 52 5.31 -10.37 11.59
C ALA A 52 5.37 -8.85 11.74
N ASP A 53 6.06 -8.35 12.76
CA ASP A 53 6.20 -6.91 13.01
C ASP A 53 7.05 -6.23 11.93
N ASN A 54 8.12 -6.87 11.49
CA ASN A 54 8.99 -6.38 10.41
C ASN A 54 8.23 -6.24 9.07
N MET A 55 7.28 -7.15 8.80
CA MET A 55 6.48 -7.16 7.59
C MET A 55 5.25 -6.24 7.69
N SER A 56 4.75 -5.96 8.91
CA SER A 56 3.57 -5.12 9.13
C SER A 56 3.95 -3.64 9.03
N SER A 57 3.59 -3.00 7.91
CA SER A 57 3.78 -1.56 7.77
C SER A 57 2.59 -0.92 7.05
N THR A 58 2.48 0.39 7.19
CA THR A 58 1.50 1.21 6.48
C THR A 58 1.60 1.03 4.96
N LEU A 59 2.81 0.78 4.43
CA LEU A 59 3.04 0.53 3.01
C LEU A 59 2.34 -0.74 2.50
N LEU A 60 2.27 -1.79 3.31
CA LEU A 60 1.55 -3.01 2.95
C LEU A 60 0.05 -2.74 2.78
N VAL A 61 -0.52 -1.96 3.69
CA VAL A 61 -1.94 -1.56 3.61
C VAL A 61 -2.19 -0.70 2.36
N TRP A 62 -1.30 0.26 2.07
CA TRP A 62 -1.39 1.07 0.86
C TRP A 62 -1.32 0.23 -0.41
N LEU A 63 -0.42 -0.76 -0.44
CA LEU A 63 -0.25 -1.64 -1.59
C LEU A 63 -1.51 -2.47 -1.86
N LEU A 64 -2.10 -3.06 -0.82
CA LEU A 64 -3.32 -3.86 -0.93
C LEU A 64 -4.52 -3.01 -1.35
N LEU A 65 -4.72 -1.86 -0.70
CA LEU A 65 -5.82 -0.96 -1.01
C LEU A 65 -5.68 -0.34 -2.40
N SER A 66 -4.45 0.05 -2.80
CA SER A 66 -4.21 0.60 -4.15
C SER A 66 -4.46 -0.43 -5.25
N GLY A 67 -4.22 -1.72 -5.00
CA GLY A 67 -4.57 -2.79 -5.93
C GLY A 67 -6.08 -2.90 -6.16
N ALA A 68 -6.85 -2.94 -5.08
CA ALA A 68 -8.31 -2.94 -5.16
C ALA A 68 -8.84 -1.68 -5.86
N MET A 69 -8.30 -0.50 -5.49
CA MET A 69 -8.64 0.78 -6.11
C MET A 69 -8.35 0.78 -7.61
N ALA A 70 -7.17 0.31 -8.03
CA ALA A 70 -6.78 0.33 -9.44
C ALA A 70 -7.73 -0.48 -10.31
N GLU A 71 -8.13 -1.68 -9.85
CA GLU A 71 -9.07 -2.51 -10.60
C GLU A 71 -10.47 -1.89 -10.63
N LEU A 72 -10.96 -1.37 -9.53
CA LEU A 72 -12.25 -0.67 -9.50
C LEU A 72 -12.25 0.55 -10.40
N PHE A 73 -11.15 1.31 -10.43
CA PHE A 73 -11.02 2.53 -11.24
C PHE A 73 -10.91 2.23 -12.73
N VAL A 74 -10.15 1.22 -13.11
CA VAL A 74 -9.96 0.81 -14.51
C VAL A 74 -11.09 -0.07 -14.99
N GLY A 75 -11.42 -1.13 -14.25
CA GLY A 75 -12.48 -2.09 -14.57
C GLY A 75 -13.88 -1.49 -14.51
N GLY A 76 -14.14 -0.60 -13.53
CA GLY A 76 -15.36 0.21 -13.46
C GLY A 76 -15.51 1.20 -14.61
N GLY A 77 -14.42 1.47 -15.35
CA GLY A 77 -14.42 2.32 -16.54
C GLY A 77 -14.37 3.82 -16.26
N LEU A 78 -14.23 4.23 -15.02
CA LEU A 78 -14.10 5.64 -14.65
C LEU A 78 -12.88 6.29 -15.33
N LEU A 79 -11.73 5.59 -15.35
CA LEU A 79 -10.54 6.06 -16.06
C LEU A 79 -10.82 6.34 -17.53
N LYS A 80 -11.49 5.40 -18.23
CA LYS A 80 -11.83 5.56 -19.64
C LYS A 80 -12.78 6.73 -19.87
N ALA A 81 -13.77 6.91 -19.01
CA ALA A 81 -14.72 8.01 -19.09
C ALA A 81 -14.07 9.39 -18.91
N ILE A 82 -13.12 9.50 -17.99
CA ILE A 82 -12.34 10.72 -17.77
C ILE A 82 -11.47 11.03 -19.01
N MET A 83 -10.76 10.02 -19.54
CA MET A 83 -9.88 10.19 -20.70
C MET A 83 -10.63 10.48 -21.98
N SER A 84 -11.82 9.92 -22.16
CA SER A 84 -12.63 10.01 -23.38
C SER A 84 -13.94 10.80 -23.18
N TYR A 85 -13.91 11.86 -22.37
CA TYR A 85 -15.10 12.64 -22.00
C TYR A 85 -15.98 13.10 -23.18
N LYS A 86 -15.37 13.37 -24.34
CA LYS A 86 -16.11 13.81 -25.54
C LYS A 86 -16.95 12.70 -26.18
N GLN A 87 -16.67 11.43 -25.88
CA GLN A 87 -17.33 10.28 -26.49
C GLN A 87 -18.27 9.56 -25.49
N THR A 88 -18.49 10.15 -24.31
CA THR A 88 -19.31 9.54 -23.26
C THR A 88 -20.80 9.68 -23.61
N THR A 89 -21.56 8.63 -23.30
CA THR A 89 -23.03 8.58 -23.38
C THR A 89 -23.65 9.50 -22.34
N ASP A 90 -24.92 9.90 -22.51
CA ASP A 90 -25.60 10.78 -21.56
C ASP A 90 -25.66 10.19 -20.13
N TYR A 91 -25.84 8.88 -20.01
CA TYR A 91 -25.78 8.19 -18.71
C TYR A 91 -24.37 8.25 -18.06
N GLU A 92 -23.34 8.08 -18.86
CA GLU A 92 -21.96 8.21 -18.36
C GLU A 92 -21.63 9.64 -17.94
N ARG A 93 -22.19 10.65 -18.60
CA ARG A 93 -22.05 12.04 -18.18
C ARG A 93 -22.75 12.32 -16.87
N MET A 94 -23.97 11.80 -16.67
CA MET A 94 -24.66 11.91 -15.37
C MET A 94 -23.85 11.24 -14.27
N ALA A 95 -23.32 10.05 -14.52
CA ALA A 95 -22.45 9.36 -13.56
C ALA A 95 -21.20 10.18 -13.22
N LEU A 96 -20.55 10.82 -14.20
CA LEU A 96 -19.40 11.69 -13.97
C LEU A 96 -19.76 12.95 -13.15
N ILE A 97 -20.96 13.50 -13.30
CA ILE A 97 -21.43 14.62 -12.48
C ILE A 97 -21.58 14.19 -11.03
N VAL A 98 -22.14 12.99 -10.77
CA VAL A 98 -22.24 12.44 -9.41
C VAL A 98 -20.86 12.25 -8.80
N VAL A 99 -19.94 11.64 -9.54
CA VAL A 99 -18.53 11.45 -9.11
C VAL A 99 -17.84 12.79 -8.84
N ALA A 100 -18.11 13.82 -9.64
CA ALA A 100 -17.56 15.16 -9.40
C ALA A 100 -18.08 15.76 -8.07
N TRP A 101 -19.36 15.57 -7.74
CA TRP A 101 -19.90 15.97 -6.44
C TRP A 101 -19.30 15.17 -5.28
N GLU A 102 -19.09 13.86 -5.45
CA GLU A 102 -18.39 13.03 -4.45
C GLU A 102 -16.95 13.51 -4.24
N LEU A 103 -16.25 13.87 -5.31
CA LEU A 103 -14.90 14.45 -5.23
C LEU A 103 -14.90 15.76 -4.43
N VAL A 104 -15.84 16.66 -4.70
CA VAL A 104 -15.99 17.92 -3.95
C VAL A 104 -16.28 17.63 -2.47
N ALA A 105 -17.19 16.72 -2.18
CA ALA A 105 -17.51 16.32 -0.81
C ALA A 105 -16.28 15.73 -0.10
N MET A 106 -15.51 14.85 -0.77
CA MET A 106 -14.26 14.28 -0.24
C MET A 106 -13.25 15.38 0.09
N VAL A 107 -13.03 16.33 -0.82
CA VAL A 107 -12.11 17.47 -0.58
C VAL A 107 -12.56 18.31 0.62
N ILE A 108 -13.85 18.57 0.75
CA ILE A 108 -14.41 19.30 1.90
C ILE A 108 -14.15 18.52 3.20
N VAL A 109 -14.42 17.21 3.22
CA VAL A 109 -14.17 16.37 4.40
C VAL A 109 -12.69 16.37 4.78
N LEU A 110 -11.79 16.17 3.81
CA LEU A 110 -10.35 16.21 4.04
C LEU A 110 -9.89 17.58 4.56
N PHE A 111 -10.47 18.67 4.03
CA PHE A 111 -10.18 20.03 4.51
C PHE A 111 -10.60 20.21 5.97
N PHE A 112 -11.82 19.79 6.34
CA PHE A 112 -12.30 19.86 7.71
C PHE A 112 -11.46 19.01 8.66
N LEU A 113 -11.05 17.83 8.25
CA LEU A 113 -10.21 16.94 9.06
C LEU A 113 -8.79 17.45 9.27
N ALA A 114 -8.29 18.31 8.36
CA ALA A 114 -6.93 18.85 8.41
C ALA A 114 -6.84 20.23 9.10
N PHE A 115 -7.80 21.12 8.86
CA PHE A 115 -7.66 22.55 9.15
C PHE A 115 -8.57 23.09 10.26
N VAL A 116 -9.59 22.32 10.69
CA VAL A 116 -10.47 22.79 11.77
C VAL A 116 -9.72 22.74 13.11
N PRO A 117 -9.81 23.78 13.96
CA PRO A 117 -9.25 23.76 15.31
C PRO A 117 -9.73 22.53 16.08
N HIS A 118 -8.83 21.75 16.66
CA HIS A 118 -9.08 20.44 17.29
C HIS A 118 -9.42 19.33 16.27
N ALA A 119 -8.93 19.46 15.02
CA ALA A 119 -9.12 18.44 14.00
C ALA A 119 -8.60 17.07 14.49
N VAL A 120 -9.37 16.04 14.20
CA VAL A 120 -9.12 14.66 14.66
C VAL A 120 -7.75 14.12 14.24
N LEU A 121 -7.20 14.64 13.15
CA LEU A 121 -5.88 14.27 12.62
C LEU A 121 -4.71 15.12 13.18
N LEU A 122 -4.99 16.17 13.94
CA LEU A 122 -3.94 16.91 14.64
C LEU A 122 -3.54 16.17 15.93
N SER A 123 -2.24 16.11 16.17
CA SER A 123 -1.68 15.66 17.46
C SER A 123 -2.21 16.53 18.61
N ALA A 124 -2.23 15.99 19.82
CA ALA A 124 -2.59 16.72 21.04
C ALA A 124 -1.76 18.00 21.27
N LEU A 125 -0.62 18.14 20.60
CA LEU A 125 0.26 19.32 20.61
C LEU A 125 -0.04 20.31 19.47
N GLY A 126 -1.08 20.08 18.65
CA GLY A 126 -1.41 20.94 17.51
C GLY A 126 -0.39 20.87 16.37
N THR A 127 0.59 19.97 16.45
CA THR A 127 1.56 19.74 15.38
C THR A 127 1.07 18.66 14.44
N ILE A 128 1.13 18.93 13.15
CA ILE A 128 1.01 17.91 12.11
C ILE A 128 2.29 17.08 12.20
N THR A 129 2.28 16.05 13.05
CA THR A 129 3.39 15.09 13.04
C THR A 129 3.41 14.43 11.67
N PRO A 130 4.51 14.59 10.89
CA PRO A 130 4.48 14.33 9.45
C PRO A 130 4.05 12.90 9.08
N ASN A 131 4.31 11.92 9.91
CA ASN A 131 4.07 10.52 9.56
C ASN A 131 2.59 10.10 9.71
N SER A 132 1.94 10.42 10.83
CA SER A 132 0.57 9.93 11.10
C SER A 132 -0.49 10.58 10.21
N TYR A 133 -0.33 11.87 9.88
CA TYR A 133 -1.24 12.58 8.97
C TYR A 133 -1.15 12.05 7.54
N LEU A 134 0.09 11.90 7.02
CA LEU A 134 0.31 11.42 5.65
C LEU A 134 -0.20 10.00 5.47
N ASP A 135 0.01 9.13 6.44
CA ASP A 135 -0.46 7.74 6.41
C ASP A 135 -1.99 7.67 6.32
N SER A 136 -2.68 8.45 7.16
CA SER A 136 -4.15 8.52 7.15
C SER A 136 -4.70 9.19 5.89
N PHE A 137 -4.04 10.25 5.41
CA PHE A 137 -4.45 10.98 4.22
C PHE A 137 -4.42 10.10 2.97
N VAL A 138 -3.35 9.32 2.77
CA VAL A 138 -3.23 8.41 1.62
C VAL A 138 -4.35 7.36 1.64
N ILE A 139 -4.63 6.76 2.80
CA ILE A 139 -5.72 5.78 2.93
C ILE A 139 -7.08 6.43 2.60
N MET A 140 -7.35 7.63 3.11
CA MET A 140 -8.60 8.36 2.84
C MET A 140 -8.77 8.65 1.35
N VAL A 141 -7.71 9.07 0.67
CA VAL A 141 -7.74 9.31 -0.79
C VAL A 141 -8.02 8.01 -1.55
N ILE A 142 -7.34 6.92 -1.21
CA ILE A 142 -7.56 5.61 -1.85
C ILE A 142 -9.02 5.17 -1.67
N VAL A 143 -9.54 5.23 -0.45
CA VAL A 143 -10.93 4.86 -0.14
C VAL A 143 -11.92 5.77 -0.88
N GLY A 144 -11.66 7.07 -0.93
CA GLY A 144 -12.48 8.02 -1.68
C GLY A 144 -12.53 7.69 -3.18
N VAL A 145 -11.39 7.36 -3.78
CA VAL A 145 -11.33 6.94 -5.19
C VAL A 145 -12.05 5.61 -5.40
N CYS A 146 -11.97 4.67 -4.44
CA CYS A 146 -12.75 3.43 -4.49
C CYS A 146 -14.25 3.73 -4.52
N ILE A 147 -14.75 4.59 -3.63
CA ILE A 147 -16.18 4.97 -3.57
C ILE A 147 -16.60 5.58 -4.89
N MET A 148 -15.88 6.57 -5.40
CA MET A 148 -16.16 7.21 -6.69
C MET A 148 -16.19 6.21 -7.85
N SER A 149 -15.25 5.25 -7.87
CA SER A 149 -15.20 4.22 -8.90
C SER A 149 -16.37 3.24 -8.82
N LEU A 150 -16.80 2.91 -7.60
CA LEU A 150 -17.98 2.09 -7.34
C LEU A 150 -19.26 2.78 -7.78
N THR A 151 -19.45 4.03 -7.38
CA THR A 151 -20.63 4.83 -7.79
C THR A 151 -20.72 4.93 -9.29
N TYR A 152 -19.60 5.24 -9.96
CA TYR A 152 -19.56 5.28 -11.43
C TYR A 152 -19.92 3.93 -12.05
N GLY A 153 -19.32 2.84 -11.58
CA GLY A 153 -19.57 1.50 -12.08
C GLY A 153 -21.01 1.02 -11.88
N MET A 154 -21.63 1.36 -10.76
CA MET A 154 -23.03 1.06 -10.47
C MET A 154 -23.99 1.88 -11.33
N VAL A 155 -23.80 3.19 -11.43
CA VAL A 155 -24.66 4.07 -12.23
C VAL A 155 -24.60 3.73 -13.72
N THR A 156 -23.43 3.34 -14.21
CA THR A 156 -23.25 2.92 -15.62
C THR A 156 -23.66 1.48 -15.89
N GLY A 157 -24.07 0.73 -14.84
CA GLY A 157 -24.49 -0.68 -14.96
C GLY A 157 -23.35 -1.68 -15.20
N ARG A 158 -22.10 -1.27 -15.04
CA ARG A 158 -20.93 -2.18 -15.14
C ARG A 158 -20.84 -3.13 -13.95
N TYR A 159 -21.22 -2.64 -12.77
CA TYR A 159 -21.39 -3.43 -11.56
C TYR A 159 -22.88 -3.55 -11.28
N SER A 160 -23.47 -4.66 -11.69
CA SER A 160 -24.91 -4.91 -11.53
C SER A 160 -25.25 -5.48 -10.17
N THR A 161 -24.29 -6.15 -9.53
CA THR A 161 -24.47 -6.79 -8.23
C THR A 161 -23.33 -6.45 -7.28
N PHE A 162 -23.59 -6.60 -5.97
CA PHE A 162 -22.54 -6.49 -4.96
C PHE A 162 -21.42 -7.53 -5.17
N VAL A 163 -21.77 -8.70 -5.69
CA VAL A 163 -20.81 -9.77 -6.01
C VAL A 163 -19.84 -9.33 -7.11
N ASP A 164 -20.32 -8.67 -8.15
CA ASP A 164 -19.47 -8.15 -9.24
C ASP A 164 -18.46 -7.14 -8.70
N THR A 165 -18.93 -6.24 -7.86
CA THR A 165 -18.09 -5.24 -7.19
C THR A 165 -17.01 -5.86 -6.32
N PHE A 166 -17.40 -6.83 -5.48
CA PHE A 166 -16.47 -7.54 -4.61
C PHE A 166 -15.45 -8.34 -5.42
N SER A 167 -15.89 -9.01 -6.46
CA SER A 167 -15.04 -9.76 -7.39
C SER A 167 -14.01 -8.87 -8.07
N ALA A 168 -14.40 -7.68 -8.53
CA ALA A 168 -13.48 -6.70 -9.12
C ALA A 168 -12.42 -6.25 -8.10
N ALA A 169 -12.83 -5.87 -6.89
CA ALA A 169 -11.90 -5.48 -5.83
C ALA A 169 -10.93 -6.61 -5.47
N ALA A 170 -11.42 -7.85 -5.34
CA ALA A 170 -10.62 -9.03 -5.05
C ALA A 170 -9.61 -9.33 -6.18
N THR A 171 -10.02 -9.16 -7.44
CA THR A 171 -9.13 -9.28 -8.61
C THR A 171 -8.01 -8.24 -8.55
N GLY A 172 -8.32 -7.01 -8.14
CA GLY A 172 -7.33 -5.96 -7.95
C GLY A 172 -6.27 -6.32 -6.91
N VAL A 173 -6.69 -6.85 -5.77
CA VAL A 173 -5.76 -7.37 -4.75
C VAL A 173 -4.93 -8.54 -5.30
N ALA A 174 -5.55 -9.46 -6.03
CA ALA A 174 -4.85 -10.60 -6.62
C ALA A 174 -3.79 -10.17 -7.67
N THR A 175 -4.06 -9.14 -8.46
CA THR A 175 -3.09 -8.61 -9.44
C THR A 175 -1.88 -7.94 -8.78
N THR A 176 -2.03 -7.41 -7.57
CA THR A 176 -0.92 -6.84 -6.78
C THR A 176 -0.18 -7.86 -5.90
N ALA A 177 -0.70 -9.09 -5.76
CA ALA A 177 -0.07 -10.13 -4.94
C ALA A 177 1.43 -10.35 -5.25
N PRO A 178 1.92 -10.35 -6.51
CA PRO A 178 3.34 -10.46 -6.79
C PRO A 178 4.18 -9.33 -6.20
N LEU A 179 3.63 -8.11 -6.13
CA LEU A 179 4.31 -6.95 -5.51
C LEU A 179 4.30 -7.06 -3.99
N VAL A 180 3.23 -7.60 -3.40
CA VAL A 180 3.15 -7.87 -1.95
C VAL A 180 4.26 -8.84 -1.54
N ILE A 181 4.50 -9.91 -2.30
CA ILE A 181 5.56 -10.88 -1.98
C ILE A 181 6.95 -10.22 -2.06
N VAL A 182 7.21 -9.41 -3.10
CA VAL A 182 8.46 -8.64 -3.21
C VAL A 182 8.64 -7.71 -2.02
N TYR A 183 7.57 -7.00 -1.63
CA TYR A 183 7.58 -6.10 -0.48
C TYR A 183 7.91 -6.82 0.82
N LEU A 184 7.28 -7.97 1.11
CA LEU A 184 7.52 -8.75 2.33
C LEU A 184 8.98 -9.18 2.45
N LEU A 185 9.57 -9.68 1.35
CA LEU A 185 10.98 -10.07 1.32
C LEU A 185 11.92 -8.86 1.49
N ALA A 186 11.59 -7.72 0.87
CA ALA A 186 12.38 -6.50 0.99
C ALA A 186 12.31 -5.90 2.40
N ALA A 187 11.15 -5.93 3.05
CA ALA A 187 10.95 -5.44 4.41
C ALA A 187 11.77 -6.26 5.41
N GLU A 188 11.74 -7.60 5.26
CA GLU A 188 12.53 -8.49 6.13
C GLU A 188 14.04 -8.31 5.91
N LEU A 189 14.47 -8.15 4.66
CA LEU A 189 15.86 -7.84 4.34
C LEU A 189 16.32 -6.53 5.00
N TYR A 190 15.49 -5.47 4.86
CA TYR A 190 15.79 -4.18 5.48
C TYR A 190 15.91 -4.28 7.00
N SER A 191 14.95 -4.94 7.66
CA SER A 191 14.96 -5.14 9.11
C SER A 191 16.15 -5.95 9.58
N SER A 192 16.54 -6.99 8.81
CA SER A 192 17.74 -7.79 9.09
C SER A 192 19.02 -6.95 9.03
N VAL A 193 19.14 -6.08 8.00
CA VAL A 193 20.28 -5.17 7.87
C VAL A 193 20.32 -4.17 9.03
N VAL A 194 19.19 -3.58 9.38
CA VAL A 194 19.09 -2.64 10.53
C VAL A 194 19.47 -3.33 11.83
N TRP A 195 19.04 -4.57 12.05
CA TRP A 195 19.39 -5.35 13.26
C TRP A 195 20.90 -5.63 13.38
N ILE A 196 21.56 -5.90 12.27
CA ILE A 196 23.01 -6.19 12.26
C ILE A 196 23.84 -4.99 12.71
N PHE A 197 23.39 -3.77 12.38
CA PHE A 197 24.16 -2.54 12.64
C PHE A 197 23.69 -1.72 13.86
N ASN A 198 22.58 -2.11 14.49
CA ASN A 198 22.08 -1.48 15.74
C ASN A 198 22.39 -2.33 16.95
#